data_3956b91693efdd9ee85e42d4a4666de3
#
_entry.id   3956b91693efdd9ee85e42d4a4666de3
#
_cell.length_a   1.000
_cell.length_b   1.000
_cell.length_c   1.000
_cell.angle_alpha   90.00
_cell.angle_beta   90.00
_cell.angle_gamma   90.00
#
_symmetry.space_group_name_H-M   'P 1'
#
loop_
_entity.id
_entity.type
_entity.pdbx_description
1 polymer ?
#
loop_
_entity_poly.entity_id
_entity_poly.type
_entity_poly.pdbx_seq_one_letter_code
_entity_poly.pdbx_strand_id
1 'polypeptide(L)'
;LFTVLLHGNFSSLYFLIGPLIYFYLRSLRSGNTKIRWGDFWHFIPFIFVFLDTIPYYISPYAYKVGVVRQVFSDWTSMFSIQLGFVFQASHIYILRPLLLTIYTVWGIRYIRKNEVYFYKALQAGKWLFVFLILQLVVFVGMSSVFLGVWLENTYGYSFLNHPTEIKYISLFAYMVMVCTLYLFPQVIYLNADRFKRFFNPQDEFYYKMDQAINACYIFDKPFLKSDLT
;
A
#
# COMPACT_ATOMS: atom_id res chain seq x y z
N LEU A 1 20.39 13.93 -12.50
CA LEU A 1 20.69 12.49 -12.56
C LEU A 1 19.67 11.67 -11.77
N PHE A 2 19.49 11.95 -10.47
CA PHE A 2 18.63 11.18 -9.56
C PHE A 2 17.16 11.15 -10.02
N THR A 3 16.63 12.28 -10.46
CA THR A 3 15.24 12.39 -10.96
C THR A 3 15.00 11.52 -12.19
N VAL A 4 15.97 11.44 -13.10
CA VAL A 4 15.89 10.59 -14.30
C VAL A 4 15.89 9.10 -13.93
N LEU A 5 16.67 8.72 -12.92
CA LEU A 5 16.71 7.34 -12.43
C LEU A 5 15.42 6.94 -11.72
N LEU A 6 14.79 7.88 -10.98
CA LEU A 6 13.57 7.59 -10.25
C LEU A 6 12.31 7.62 -11.14
N HIS A 7 12.29 8.53 -12.14
CA HIS A 7 11.12 8.72 -12.99
C HIS A 7 10.84 7.47 -13.83
N GLY A 8 9.68 6.89 -13.69
CA GLY A 8 9.21 5.71 -14.42
C GLY A 8 9.82 4.37 -14.00
N ASN A 9 11.09 4.32 -13.54
CA ASN A 9 11.75 3.05 -13.23
C ASN A 9 11.13 2.31 -12.04
N PHE A 10 10.54 3.01 -11.07
CA PHE A 10 9.86 2.42 -9.92
C PHE A 10 8.35 2.34 -10.09
N SER A 11 7.86 2.64 -11.29
CA SER A 11 6.42 2.77 -11.52
C SER A 11 5.64 1.46 -11.27
N SER A 12 6.22 0.32 -11.61
CA SER A 12 5.61 -0.98 -11.38
C SER A 12 5.56 -1.37 -9.90
N LEU A 13 6.54 -0.94 -9.07
CA LEU A 13 6.59 -1.29 -7.65
C LEU A 13 5.39 -0.76 -6.85
N TYR A 14 4.73 0.31 -7.31
CA TYR A 14 3.50 0.80 -6.68
C TYR A 14 2.39 -0.26 -6.67
N PHE A 15 2.39 -1.19 -7.62
CA PHE A 15 1.41 -2.28 -7.69
C PHE A 15 1.63 -3.37 -6.63
N LEU A 16 2.78 -3.37 -5.94
CA LEU A 16 3.04 -4.25 -4.80
C LEU A 16 2.46 -3.73 -3.50
N ILE A 17 2.23 -2.41 -3.36
CA ILE A 17 1.78 -1.81 -2.10
C ILE A 17 0.43 -2.42 -1.66
N GLY A 18 -0.51 -2.60 -2.57
CA GLY A 18 -1.81 -3.21 -2.28
C GLY A 18 -1.68 -4.65 -1.75
N PRO A 19 -1.02 -5.56 -2.48
CA PRO A 19 -0.70 -6.91 -1.98
C PRO A 19 0.01 -6.90 -0.63
N LEU A 20 0.97 -6.01 -0.40
CA LEU A 20 1.68 -5.90 0.87
C LEU A 20 0.74 -5.53 2.02
N ILE A 21 -0.22 -4.61 1.82
CA ILE A 21 -1.26 -4.29 2.80
C ILE A 21 -2.08 -5.56 3.11
N TYR A 22 -2.47 -6.32 2.07
CA TYR A 22 -3.19 -7.58 2.24
C TYR A 22 -2.43 -8.58 3.10
N PHE A 23 -1.17 -8.86 2.76
CA PHE A 23 -0.34 -9.82 3.49
C PHE A 23 -0.05 -9.36 4.92
N TYR A 24 0.17 -8.06 5.11
CA TYR A 24 0.35 -7.47 6.42
C TYR A 24 -0.87 -7.73 7.33
N LEU A 25 -2.07 -7.38 6.87
CA LEU A 25 -3.30 -7.58 7.64
C LEU A 25 -3.56 -9.06 7.94
N ARG A 26 -3.30 -9.94 6.96
CA ARG A 26 -3.42 -11.38 7.13
C ARG A 26 -2.42 -11.92 8.17
N SER A 27 -1.18 -11.47 8.11
CA SER A 27 -0.13 -11.89 9.06
C SER A 27 -0.42 -11.43 10.48
N LEU A 28 -0.96 -10.24 10.64
CA LEU A 28 -1.39 -9.74 11.96
C LEU A 28 -2.41 -10.66 12.62
N ARG A 29 -3.38 -11.16 11.83
CA ARG A 29 -4.44 -12.02 12.36
C ARG A 29 -3.98 -13.46 12.60
N SER A 30 -3.33 -14.06 11.60
CA SER A 30 -3.04 -15.50 11.62
C SER A 30 -1.71 -15.84 12.29
N GLY A 31 -0.85 -14.85 12.55
CA GLY A 31 0.53 -15.09 12.96
C GLY A 31 1.36 -15.83 11.90
N ASN A 32 0.75 -16.20 10.75
CA ASN A 32 1.38 -16.99 9.71
C ASN A 32 1.74 -16.10 8.52
N THR A 33 3.03 -16.03 8.23
CA THR A 33 3.59 -15.24 7.11
C THR A 33 3.79 -16.07 5.83
N LYS A 34 3.44 -17.38 5.85
CA LYS A 34 3.66 -18.26 4.69
C LYS A 34 2.80 -17.83 3.51
N ILE A 35 3.44 -17.63 2.38
CA ILE A 35 2.79 -17.34 1.10
C ILE A 35 2.20 -18.64 0.57
N ARG A 36 0.93 -18.63 0.16
CA ARG A 36 0.21 -19.74 -0.45
C ARG A 36 0.18 -19.57 -1.97
N TRP A 37 -0.01 -20.64 -2.71
CA TRP A 37 -0.14 -20.57 -4.18
C TRP A 37 -1.20 -19.57 -4.66
N GLY A 38 -2.34 -19.50 -3.98
CA GLY A 38 -3.37 -18.51 -4.28
C GLY A 38 -2.96 -17.06 -4.08
N ASP A 39 -1.87 -16.80 -3.35
CA ASP A 39 -1.40 -15.44 -3.09
C ASP A 39 -0.66 -14.85 -4.31
N PHE A 40 -0.20 -15.70 -5.24
CA PHE A 40 0.47 -15.25 -6.45
C PHE A 40 -0.44 -14.41 -7.37
N TRP A 41 -1.75 -14.61 -7.31
CA TRP A 41 -2.71 -13.79 -8.05
C TRP A 41 -2.62 -12.29 -7.70
N HIS A 42 -2.23 -11.98 -6.46
CA HIS A 42 -2.05 -10.59 -6.04
C HIS A 42 -0.86 -9.90 -6.71
N PHE A 43 0.10 -10.64 -7.23
CA PHE A 43 1.28 -10.11 -7.92
C PHE A 43 1.07 -9.91 -9.42
N ILE A 44 -0.02 -10.44 -10.00
CA ILE A 44 -0.29 -10.33 -11.44
C ILE A 44 -0.28 -8.88 -11.94
N PRO A 45 -0.95 -7.91 -11.29
CA PRO A 45 -0.91 -6.52 -11.74
C PRO A 45 0.52 -5.96 -11.78
N PHE A 46 1.32 -6.28 -10.78
CA PHE A 46 2.74 -5.89 -10.75
C PHE A 46 3.52 -6.51 -11.91
N ILE A 47 3.42 -7.83 -12.09
CA ILE A 47 4.15 -8.56 -13.14
C ILE A 47 3.75 -8.02 -14.51
N PHE A 48 2.46 -7.82 -14.75
CA PHE A 48 1.95 -7.33 -16.02
C PHE A 48 2.49 -5.92 -16.33
N VAL A 49 2.39 -4.98 -15.39
CA VAL A 49 2.92 -3.61 -15.59
C VAL A 49 4.45 -3.62 -15.69
N PHE A 50 5.13 -4.47 -14.93
CA PHE A 50 6.58 -4.61 -15.02
C PHE A 50 7.03 -5.07 -16.41
N LEU A 51 6.39 -6.11 -16.95
CA LEU A 51 6.67 -6.61 -18.30
C LEU A 51 6.33 -5.58 -19.38
N ASP A 52 5.20 -4.88 -19.23
CA ASP A 52 4.80 -3.83 -20.15
C ASP A 52 5.80 -2.68 -20.20
N THR A 53 6.38 -2.29 -19.07
CA THR A 53 7.33 -1.16 -18.97
C THR A 53 8.79 -1.52 -19.30
N ILE A 54 9.10 -2.77 -19.68
CA ILE A 54 10.45 -3.18 -20.09
C ILE A 54 11.07 -2.25 -21.15
N PRO A 55 10.35 -1.80 -22.20
CA PRO A 55 10.94 -0.92 -23.21
C PRO A 55 11.50 0.37 -22.62
N TYR A 56 10.80 0.94 -21.65
CA TYR A 56 11.30 2.12 -20.96
C TYR A 56 12.55 1.82 -20.10
N TYR A 57 12.59 0.66 -19.44
CA TYR A 57 13.74 0.28 -18.60
C TYR A 57 15.02 0.10 -19.40
N ILE A 58 14.95 -0.48 -20.59
CA ILE A 58 16.09 -0.71 -21.47
C ILE A 58 16.39 0.48 -22.37
N SER A 59 15.55 1.52 -22.40
CA SER A 59 15.74 2.69 -23.26
C SER A 59 17.02 3.47 -22.89
N PRO A 60 17.68 4.10 -23.88
CA PRO A 60 18.88 4.88 -23.66
C PRO A 60 18.65 6.02 -22.65
N TYR A 61 19.70 6.34 -21.90
CA TYR A 61 19.65 7.43 -20.90
C TYR A 61 19.22 8.78 -21.50
N ALA A 62 19.66 9.08 -22.73
CA ALA A 62 19.27 10.31 -23.43
C ALA A 62 17.74 10.41 -23.63
N TYR A 63 17.09 9.30 -23.96
CA TYR A 63 15.62 9.23 -24.08
C TYR A 63 14.96 9.54 -22.73
N LYS A 64 15.41 8.91 -21.64
CA LYS A 64 14.88 9.15 -20.28
C LYS A 64 15.04 10.61 -19.85
N VAL A 65 16.17 11.24 -20.20
CA VAL A 65 16.38 12.68 -19.97
C VAL A 65 15.37 13.52 -20.74
N GLY A 66 15.12 13.18 -22.01
CA GLY A 66 14.10 13.84 -22.85
C GLY A 66 12.72 13.79 -22.23
N VAL A 67 12.27 12.58 -21.81
CA VAL A 67 11.00 12.35 -21.13
C VAL A 67 10.89 13.20 -19.86
N VAL A 68 11.91 13.20 -19.02
CA VAL A 68 11.92 13.98 -17.78
C VAL A 68 11.86 15.47 -18.06
N ARG A 69 12.59 15.98 -19.04
CA ARG A 69 12.52 17.41 -19.45
C ARG A 69 11.11 17.78 -19.93
N GLN A 70 10.50 16.93 -20.76
CA GLN A 70 9.14 17.15 -21.26
C GLN A 70 8.14 17.23 -20.09
N VAL A 71 8.21 16.31 -19.12
CA VAL A 71 7.33 16.33 -17.94
C VAL A 71 7.58 17.56 -17.06
N PHE A 72 8.82 18.05 -16.96
CA PHE A 72 9.09 19.27 -16.19
C PHE A 72 8.61 20.53 -16.89
N SER A 73 8.67 20.60 -18.22
CA SER A 73 8.16 21.76 -19.00
C SER A 73 6.64 21.77 -19.04
N ASP A 74 6.04 20.61 -19.24
CA ASP A 74 4.59 20.40 -19.23
C ASP A 74 4.27 19.09 -18.52
N TRP A 75 3.75 19.20 -17.29
CA TRP A 75 3.44 18.02 -16.48
C TRP A 75 2.28 17.20 -17.06
N THR A 76 1.39 17.79 -17.89
CA THR A 76 0.29 17.08 -18.53
C THR A 76 0.80 16.10 -19.59
N SER A 77 1.96 16.38 -20.16
CA SER A 77 2.63 15.47 -21.11
C SER A 77 2.92 14.09 -20.48
N MET A 78 3.02 14.02 -19.14
CA MET A 78 3.19 12.75 -18.41
C MET A 78 2.10 11.72 -18.76
N PHE A 79 0.88 12.18 -19.10
CA PHE A 79 -0.24 11.27 -19.40
C PHE A 79 -0.21 10.74 -20.83
N SER A 80 0.45 11.45 -21.77
CA SER A 80 0.55 11.05 -23.19
C SER A 80 1.79 10.23 -23.50
N ILE A 81 2.76 10.15 -22.58
CA ILE A 81 4.00 9.43 -22.80
C ILE A 81 3.75 7.92 -22.86
N GLN A 82 4.29 7.28 -23.88
CA GLN A 82 4.30 5.82 -24.00
C GLN A 82 5.45 5.26 -23.15
N LEU A 83 5.13 4.60 -22.04
CA LEU A 83 6.10 3.94 -21.19
C LEU A 83 6.24 2.45 -21.48
N GLY A 84 5.17 1.82 -21.96
CA GLY A 84 5.07 0.39 -22.18
C GLY A 84 4.73 0.01 -23.62
N PHE A 85 4.60 -1.28 -23.87
CA PHE A 85 4.13 -1.83 -25.16
C PHE A 85 2.64 -1.57 -25.35
N VAL A 86 1.84 -1.74 -24.30
CA VAL A 86 0.37 -1.74 -24.35
C VAL A 86 -0.18 -0.46 -23.71
N PHE A 87 0.34 -0.09 -22.55
CA PHE A 87 -0.20 1.01 -21.76
C PHE A 87 0.55 2.32 -21.97
N GLN A 88 -0.24 3.37 -22.20
CA GLN A 88 0.24 4.73 -22.00
C GLN A 88 0.42 4.99 -20.49
N ALA A 89 1.23 5.96 -20.15
CA ALA A 89 1.46 6.35 -18.77
C ALA A 89 0.17 6.72 -18.04
N SER A 90 -0.80 7.34 -18.73
CA SER A 90 -2.12 7.67 -18.19
C SER A 90 -2.85 6.48 -17.56
N HIS A 91 -2.88 5.34 -18.24
CA HIS A 91 -3.53 4.12 -17.75
C HIS A 91 -2.85 3.60 -16.48
N ILE A 92 -1.52 3.64 -16.45
CA ILE A 92 -0.73 3.21 -15.29
C ILE A 92 -1.00 4.13 -14.09
N TYR A 93 -1.08 5.46 -14.31
CA TYR A 93 -1.35 6.44 -13.25
C TYR A 93 -2.76 6.32 -12.67
N ILE A 94 -3.77 5.96 -13.47
CA ILE A 94 -5.13 5.70 -12.99
C ILE A 94 -5.22 4.35 -12.27
N LEU A 95 -4.61 3.31 -12.83
CA LEU A 95 -4.71 1.95 -12.30
C LEU A 95 -4.06 1.80 -10.92
N ARG A 96 -2.99 2.55 -10.63
CA ARG A 96 -2.30 2.53 -9.33
C ARG A 96 -3.21 2.88 -8.15
N PRO A 97 -3.77 4.11 -8.07
CA PRO A 97 -4.58 4.49 -6.92
C PRO A 97 -5.90 3.71 -6.89
N LEU A 98 -6.42 3.27 -8.03
CA LEU A 98 -7.60 2.41 -8.10
C LEU A 98 -7.34 1.07 -7.42
N LEU A 99 -6.24 0.40 -7.75
CA LEU A 99 -5.84 -0.86 -7.13
C LEU A 99 -5.64 -0.69 -5.62
N LEU A 100 -4.94 0.38 -5.21
CA LEU A 100 -4.71 0.70 -3.81
C LEU A 100 -6.03 0.95 -3.06
N THR A 101 -6.99 1.63 -3.70
CA THR A 101 -8.34 1.82 -3.17
C THR A 101 -9.04 0.48 -2.93
N ILE A 102 -8.99 -0.45 -3.89
CA ILE A 102 -9.59 -1.78 -3.77
C ILE A 102 -9.00 -2.53 -2.56
N TYR A 103 -7.67 -2.57 -2.45
CA TYR A 103 -7.02 -3.25 -1.32
C TYR A 103 -7.31 -2.57 0.02
N THR A 104 -7.39 -1.25 0.05
CA THR A 104 -7.71 -0.50 1.27
C THR A 104 -9.15 -0.76 1.72
N VAL A 105 -10.12 -0.75 0.80
CA VAL A 105 -11.53 -1.11 1.08
C VAL A 105 -11.62 -2.54 1.58
N TRP A 106 -10.90 -3.46 0.93
CA TRP A 106 -10.83 -4.84 1.40
C TRP A 106 -10.24 -4.92 2.81
N GLY A 107 -9.16 -4.20 3.10
CA GLY A 107 -8.53 -4.14 4.42
C GLY A 107 -9.48 -3.63 5.51
N ILE A 108 -10.22 -2.56 5.23
CA ILE A 108 -11.22 -2.01 6.13
C ILE A 108 -12.32 -3.04 6.43
N ARG A 109 -12.83 -3.72 5.38
CA ARG A 109 -13.82 -4.79 5.54
C ARG A 109 -13.27 -5.97 6.35
N TYR A 110 -12.02 -6.31 6.11
CA TYR A 110 -11.33 -7.39 6.83
C TYR A 110 -11.18 -7.08 8.32
N ILE A 111 -10.80 -5.87 8.68
CA ILE A 111 -10.72 -5.43 10.09
C ILE A 111 -12.10 -5.45 10.73
N ARG A 112 -13.13 -4.89 10.07
CA ARG A 112 -14.50 -4.89 10.59
C ARG A 112 -15.03 -6.31 10.83
N LYS A 113 -14.84 -7.22 9.88
CA LYS A 113 -15.24 -8.63 10.04
C LYS A 113 -14.54 -9.32 11.21
N ASN A 114 -13.37 -8.87 11.61
CA ASN A 114 -12.57 -9.43 12.70
C ASN A 114 -12.38 -8.44 13.84
N GLU A 115 -13.41 -7.64 14.11
CA GLU A 115 -13.38 -6.50 15.04
C GLU A 115 -12.90 -6.90 16.44
N VAL A 116 -13.40 -8.01 16.98
CA VAL A 116 -13.02 -8.50 18.31
C VAL A 116 -11.52 -8.73 18.41
N TYR A 117 -10.90 -9.30 17.37
CA TYR A 117 -9.47 -9.55 17.34
C TYR A 117 -8.68 -8.23 17.25
N PHE A 118 -9.04 -7.37 16.29
CA PHE A 118 -8.27 -6.15 16.05
C PHE A 118 -8.42 -5.10 17.15
N TYR A 119 -9.59 -4.96 17.75
CA TYR A 119 -9.82 -3.94 18.77
C TYR A 119 -9.53 -4.41 20.20
N LYS A 120 -9.69 -5.70 20.51
CA LYS A 120 -9.45 -6.25 21.85
C LYS A 120 -8.05 -6.83 22.02
N ALA A 121 -7.56 -7.58 21.02
CA ALA A 121 -6.26 -8.24 21.09
C ALA A 121 -5.08 -7.38 20.61
N LEU A 122 -5.33 -6.35 19.79
CA LEU A 122 -4.31 -5.43 19.31
C LEU A 122 -4.60 -4.01 19.80
N GLN A 123 -3.76 -3.49 20.69
CA GLN A 123 -3.85 -2.08 21.13
C GLN A 123 -3.84 -1.08 19.95
N ALA A 124 -3.16 -1.44 18.85
CA ALA A 124 -3.06 -0.60 17.66
C ALA A 124 -4.14 -0.87 16.60
N GLY A 125 -5.10 -1.76 16.86
CA GLY A 125 -6.14 -2.08 15.86
C GLY A 125 -7.00 -0.86 15.50
N LYS A 126 -7.29 0.00 16.48
CA LYS A 126 -8.00 1.28 16.24
C LYS A 126 -7.18 2.21 15.34
N TRP A 127 -5.87 2.33 15.59
CA TRP A 127 -4.98 3.16 14.79
C TRP A 127 -4.81 2.63 13.38
N LEU A 128 -4.72 1.32 13.22
CA LEU A 128 -4.68 0.67 11.91
C LEU A 128 -5.94 0.95 11.08
N PHE A 129 -7.11 0.92 11.72
CA PHE A 129 -8.37 1.27 11.07
C PHE A 129 -8.39 2.73 10.64
N VAL A 130 -8.00 3.67 11.52
CA VAL A 130 -7.90 5.10 11.19
C VAL A 130 -6.93 5.32 10.04
N PHE A 131 -5.77 4.67 10.08
CA PHE A 131 -4.77 4.73 8.99
C PHE A 131 -5.36 4.30 7.65
N LEU A 132 -6.09 3.18 7.60
CA LEU A 132 -6.71 2.71 6.35
C LEU A 132 -7.82 3.65 5.86
N ILE A 133 -8.59 4.28 6.76
CA ILE A 133 -9.58 5.29 6.36
C ILE A 133 -8.90 6.52 5.75
N LEU A 134 -7.84 7.03 6.37
CA LEU A 134 -7.07 8.15 5.82
C LEU A 134 -6.46 7.80 4.46
N GLN A 135 -5.89 6.61 4.32
CA GLN A 135 -5.40 6.12 3.03
C GLN A 135 -6.50 6.02 1.98
N LEU A 136 -7.69 5.54 2.35
CA LEU A 136 -8.82 5.47 1.44
C LEU A 136 -9.18 6.85 0.88
N VAL A 137 -9.25 7.87 1.75
CA VAL A 137 -9.52 9.25 1.32
C VAL A 137 -8.46 9.73 0.33
N VAL A 138 -7.18 9.50 0.62
CA VAL A 138 -6.08 9.87 -0.27
C VAL A 138 -6.17 9.16 -1.62
N PHE A 139 -6.37 7.85 -1.63
CA PHE A 139 -6.38 7.07 -2.88
C PHE A 139 -7.60 7.34 -3.74
N VAL A 140 -8.77 7.55 -3.14
CA VAL A 140 -9.98 7.97 -3.85
C VAL A 140 -9.77 9.36 -4.45
N GLY A 141 -9.21 10.30 -3.68
CA GLY A 141 -8.88 11.65 -4.17
C GLY A 141 -7.90 11.60 -5.35
N MET A 142 -6.82 10.82 -5.24
CA MET A 142 -5.86 10.64 -6.33
C MET A 142 -6.51 10.00 -7.58
N SER A 143 -7.35 8.97 -7.38
CA SER A 143 -8.07 8.32 -8.48
C SER A 143 -8.97 9.31 -9.21
N SER A 144 -9.68 10.17 -8.48
CA SER A 144 -10.58 11.18 -9.05
C SER A 144 -9.81 12.23 -9.87
N VAL A 145 -8.65 12.68 -9.36
CA VAL A 145 -7.79 13.63 -10.06
C VAL A 145 -7.23 13.03 -11.36
N PHE A 146 -6.64 11.82 -11.29
CA PHE A 146 -6.07 11.19 -12.48
C PHE A 146 -7.14 10.82 -13.51
N LEU A 147 -8.32 10.40 -13.07
CA LEU A 147 -9.44 10.13 -13.94
C LEU A 147 -9.93 11.44 -14.61
N GLY A 148 -10.02 12.54 -13.86
CA GLY A 148 -10.39 13.85 -14.39
C GLY A 148 -9.44 14.32 -15.49
N VAL A 149 -8.13 14.25 -15.26
CA VAL A 149 -7.11 14.61 -16.25
C VAL A 149 -7.18 13.69 -17.48
N TRP A 150 -7.40 12.40 -17.29
CA TRP A 150 -7.54 11.46 -18.40
C TRP A 150 -8.77 11.76 -19.25
N LEU A 151 -9.91 12.09 -18.62
CA LEU A 151 -11.14 12.50 -19.31
C LEU A 151 -10.94 13.79 -20.10
N GLU A 152 -10.22 14.76 -19.51
CA GLU A 152 -9.88 16.01 -20.18
C GLU A 152 -9.02 15.76 -21.43
N ASN A 153 -7.99 14.94 -21.33
CA ASN A 153 -7.10 14.60 -22.45
C ASN A 153 -7.80 13.78 -23.54
N THR A 154 -8.78 12.94 -23.16
CA THR A 154 -9.42 12.03 -24.12
C THR A 154 -10.65 12.64 -24.80
N TYR A 155 -11.43 13.39 -24.05
CA TYR A 155 -12.73 13.91 -24.51
C TYR A 155 -12.81 15.44 -24.57
N GLY A 156 -11.76 16.16 -24.17
CA GLY A 156 -11.74 17.63 -24.17
C GLY A 156 -12.63 18.27 -23.08
N TYR A 157 -13.14 17.48 -22.13
CA TYR A 157 -13.89 18.03 -21.00
C TYR A 157 -12.91 18.62 -19.98
N SER A 158 -12.93 19.96 -19.84
CA SER A 158 -12.17 20.65 -18.81
C SER A 158 -12.77 20.37 -17.43
N PHE A 159 -12.29 19.31 -16.78
CA PHE A 159 -12.72 18.91 -15.44
C PHE A 159 -12.01 19.73 -14.34
N LEU A 160 -10.81 20.23 -14.65
CA LEU A 160 -9.98 21.00 -13.74
C LEU A 160 -9.43 22.22 -14.49
N ASN A 161 -10.05 23.35 -14.24
CA ASN A 161 -9.69 24.60 -14.91
C ASN A 161 -8.25 25.09 -14.66
N HIS A 162 -7.53 24.46 -13.71
CA HIS A 162 -6.18 24.90 -13.34
C HIS A 162 -5.22 23.72 -13.01
N PRO A 163 -4.15 23.53 -13.81
CA PRO A 163 -3.15 22.48 -13.57
C PRO A 163 -2.39 22.66 -12.24
N THR A 164 -2.37 23.88 -11.69
CA THR A 164 -1.76 24.20 -10.39
C THR A 164 -2.50 23.57 -9.23
N GLU A 165 -3.83 23.51 -9.27
CA GLU A 165 -4.66 22.93 -8.21
C GLU A 165 -4.40 21.42 -8.05
N ILE A 166 -4.21 20.71 -9.15
CA ILE A 166 -3.88 19.28 -9.15
C ILE A 166 -2.54 19.01 -8.46
N LYS A 167 -1.54 19.87 -8.71
CA LYS A 167 -0.24 19.76 -8.04
C LYS A 167 -0.37 19.91 -6.53
N TYR A 168 -1.17 20.88 -6.07
CA TYR A 168 -1.41 21.11 -4.64
C TYR A 168 -2.20 19.95 -4.00
N ILE A 169 -3.23 19.42 -4.66
CA ILE A 169 -3.99 18.26 -4.18
C ILE A 169 -3.08 17.04 -4.07
N SER A 170 -2.26 16.78 -5.08
CA SER A 170 -1.30 15.66 -5.07
C SER A 170 -0.27 15.82 -3.96
N LEU A 171 0.30 17.01 -3.80
CA LEU A 171 1.27 17.32 -2.75
C LEU A 171 0.64 17.15 -1.37
N PHE A 172 -0.57 17.66 -1.16
CA PHE A 172 -1.31 17.51 0.08
C PHE A 172 -1.59 16.02 0.39
N ALA A 173 -2.01 15.24 -0.62
CA ALA A 173 -2.22 13.81 -0.47
C ALA A 173 -0.95 13.07 -0.04
N TYR A 174 0.19 13.41 -0.65
CA TYR A 174 1.49 12.87 -0.23
C TYR A 174 1.87 13.30 1.18
N MET A 175 1.68 14.57 1.55
CA MET A 175 1.95 15.04 2.91
C MET A 175 1.10 14.30 3.94
N VAL A 176 -0.20 14.12 3.69
CA VAL A 176 -1.09 13.35 4.58
C VAL A 176 -0.59 11.91 4.70
N MET A 177 -0.18 11.27 3.61
CA MET A 177 0.33 9.90 3.63
C MET A 177 1.63 9.79 4.44
N VAL A 178 2.56 10.74 4.29
CA VAL A 178 3.80 10.79 5.06
C VAL A 178 3.51 11.06 6.54
N CYS A 179 2.66 12.05 6.85
CA CYS A 179 2.28 12.38 8.23
C CYS A 179 1.62 11.19 8.92
N THR A 180 0.77 10.41 8.22
CA THR A 180 0.15 9.21 8.82
C THR A 180 1.17 8.15 9.20
N LEU A 181 2.24 7.98 8.43
CA LEU A 181 3.33 7.07 8.78
C LEU A 181 4.09 7.52 10.05
N TYR A 182 4.29 8.83 10.21
CA TYR A 182 4.93 9.39 11.40
C TYR A 182 4.02 9.42 12.64
N LEU A 183 2.74 9.74 12.46
CA LEU A 183 1.77 9.80 13.55
C LEU A 183 1.38 8.41 14.09
N PHE A 184 1.50 7.37 13.23
CA PHE A 184 1.13 6.01 13.60
C PHE A 184 2.31 5.03 13.47
N PRO A 185 3.48 5.30 14.06
CA PRO A 185 4.61 4.38 14.01
C PRO A 185 4.26 3.02 14.60
N GLN A 186 3.28 2.96 15.52
CA GLN A 186 2.78 1.72 16.08
C GLN A 186 2.24 0.75 15.03
N VAL A 187 1.71 1.24 13.90
CA VAL A 187 1.25 0.39 12.78
C VAL A 187 2.44 -0.35 12.16
N ILE A 188 3.60 0.30 12.10
CA ILE A 188 4.83 -0.26 11.52
C ILE A 188 5.57 -1.13 12.55
N TYR A 189 5.68 -0.64 13.80
CA TYR A 189 6.51 -1.25 14.85
C TYR A 189 5.80 -2.33 15.66
N LEU A 190 4.48 -2.48 15.56
CA LEU A 190 3.72 -3.51 16.28
C LEU A 190 4.25 -4.92 16.08
N ASN A 191 4.88 -5.18 14.94
CA ASN A 191 5.50 -6.47 14.66
C ASN A 191 6.99 -6.53 14.99
N ALA A 192 7.64 -5.44 15.41
CA ALA A 192 9.06 -5.48 15.72
C ALA A 192 9.34 -6.46 16.88
N ASP A 193 8.49 -6.48 17.91
CA ASP A 193 8.60 -7.41 19.00
C ASP A 193 8.21 -8.84 18.62
N ARG A 194 7.20 -9.01 17.74
CA ARG A 194 6.91 -10.32 17.14
C ARG A 194 8.01 -10.77 16.19
N PHE A 195 8.61 -9.87 15.42
CA PHE A 195 9.74 -10.17 14.54
C PHE A 195 10.98 -10.57 15.32
N LYS A 196 11.29 -9.92 16.45
CA LYS A 196 12.34 -10.35 17.37
C LYS A 196 12.08 -11.73 17.95
N ARG A 197 10.83 -12.04 18.33
CA ARG A 197 10.42 -13.36 18.82
C ARG A 197 10.57 -14.47 17.78
N PHE A 198 10.39 -14.16 16.49
CA PHE A 198 10.52 -15.13 15.40
C PHE A 198 11.97 -15.61 15.18
N PHE A 199 12.96 -14.80 15.53
CA PHE A 199 14.38 -15.13 15.40
C PHE A 199 15.00 -15.75 16.68
N ASN A 200 14.27 -15.81 17.78
CA ASN A 200 14.74 -16.40 19.01
C ASN A 200 13.83 -17.57 19.45
N PRO A 201 14.23 -18.85 19.18
CA PRO A 201 13.40 -20.03 19.48
C PRO A 201 13.05 -20.20 20.96
N GLN A 202 13.82 -19.60 21.89
CA GLN A 202 13.50 -19.64 23.32
C GLN A 202 12.24 -18.85 23.66
N ASP A 203 11.83 -17.90 22.79
CA ASP A 203 10.63 -17.09 23.01
C ASP A 203 9.33 -17.82 22.66
N GLU A 204 9.37 -18.99 21.99
CA GLU A 204 8.14 -19.77 21.69
C GLU A 204 7.50 -20.30 22.98
N PHE A 205 8.30 -20.67 23.95
CA PHE A 205 7.81 -21.09 25.26
C PHE A 205 7.13 -19.92 26.01
N TYR A 206 7.79 -18.78 26.05
CA TYR A 206 7.23 -17.56 26.68
C TYR A 206 5.97 -17.08 25.95
N TYR A 207 5.90 -17.22 24.62
CA TYR A 207 4.72 -16.88 23.85
C TYR A 207 3.53 -17.80 24.14
N LYS A 208 3.76 -19.10 24.24
CA LYS A 208 2.72 -20.06 24.63
C LYS A 208 2.24 -19.82 26.08
N MET A 209 3.16 -19.48 26.95
CA MET A 209 2.86 -19.13 28.34
C MET A 209 2.03 -17.83 28.41
N ASP A 210 2.38 -16.79 27.65
CA ASP A 210 1.66 -15.52 27.58
C ASP A 210 0.26 -15.68 26.95
N GLN A 211 0.11 -16.57 25.95
CA GLN A 211 -1.19 -16.95 25.42
C GLN A 211 -2.05 -17.70 26.44
N ALA A 212 -1.47 -18.63 27.19
CA ALA A 212 -2.18 -19.36 28.24
C ALA A 212 -2.62 -18.41 29.36
N ILE A 213 -1.74 -17.52 29.81
CA ILE A 213 -2.04 -16.49 30.81
C ILE A 213 -3.18 -15.59 30.34
N ASN A 214 -3.10 -15.09 29.10
CA ASN A 214 -4.14 -14.22 28.54
C ASN A 214 -5.47 -14.96 28.33
N ALA A 215 -5.43 -16.21 27.94
CA ALA A 215 -6.64 -17.05 27.84
C ALA A 215 -7.30 -17.27 29.22
N CYS A 216 -6.50 -17.50 30.27
CA CYS A 216 -7.00 -17.63 31.63
C CYS A 216 -7.62 -16.31 32.15
N TYR A 217 -7.01 -15.16 31.85
CA TYR A 217 -7.55 -13.85 32.22
C TYR A 217 -8.87 -13.51 31.53
N ILE A 218 -9.05 -13.93 30.24
CA ILE A 218 -10.27 -13.66 29.48
C ILE A 218 -11.44 -14.50 30.01
N PHE A 219 -11.18 -15.68 30.61
CA PHE A 219 -12.21 -16.60 31.08
C PHE A 219 -12.44 -16.58 32.58
N ASP A 220 -11.78 -15.68 33.32
CA ASP A 220 -11.87 -15.58 34.80
C ASP A 220 -11.63 -16.95 35.51
N LYS A 221 -10.86 -17.83 34.88
CA LYS A 221 -10.49 -19.12 35.44
C LYS A 221 -9.21 -19.01 36.23
N PRO A 222 -9.17 -19.54 37.46
CA PRO A 222 -7.94 -19.60 38.22
C PRO A 222 -6.91 -20.45 37.48
N PHE A 223 -5.69 -19.96 37.43
CA PHE A 223 -4.56 -20.62 36.79
C PHE A 223 -4.25 -21.95 37.53
N LEU A 224 -4.52 -23.08 36.91
CA LEU A 224 -4.16 -24.38 37.45
C LEU A 224 -2.80 -24.80 36.93
N LYS A 225 -1.97 -25.35 37.83
CA LYS A 225 -0.60 -25.84 37.52
C LYS A 225 -0.58 -26.90 36.41
N SER A 226 -1.72 -27.56 36.16
CA SER A 226 -1.94 -28.52 35.08
C SER A 226 -1.98 -27.92 33.67
N ASP A 227 -2.09 -26.60 33.53
CA ASP A 227 -2.18 -25.94 32.22
C ASP A 227 -0.78 -25.66 31.63
N LEU A 228 0.28 -26.03 32.36
CA LEU A 228 1.69 -25.84 31.95
C LEU A 228 2.38 -27.12 31.42
N THR A 229 1.71 -28.23 31.41
CA THR A 229 2.19 -29.50 30.84
C THR A 229 1.59 -29.74 29.46
#